data_57d39f7b13fffcf94c046141f04aa50e
#
_entry.id   57d39f7b13fffcf94c046141f04aa50e
#
_cell.length_a   1.000
_cell.length_b   1.000
_cell.length_c   1.000
_cell.angle_alpha   90.00
_cell.angle_beta   90.00
_cell.angle_gamma   90.00
#
_symmetry.space_group_name_H-M   'P 1'
#
loop_
_entity.id
_entity.type
_entity.pdbx_description
1 polymer ?
#
loop_
_entity_poly.entity_id
_entity_poly.type
_entity_poly.pdbx_seq_one_letter_code
_entity_poly.pdbx_strand_id
1 'polypeptide(L)'
;MRAFGDSEAIGGSAAALNRLSHTLNQRMVSAEHSYRLLSIARHSRVSGLLGRGAVAAICVFGVWLVMLAREIHDQSTRDEARAADVIIVMGAAEYRGKPSPVLKARLDHALGLYERGLAEHIITTGGAGGDPVFTEGTVGRNYLIGKGVPSESIILEDEGATTVHSAVAVAEIMRRMDLKTCIVVSDGYHIYRTKKMLEARGVQVFGSPRAIKPETGWKDWWLYGRQAVGYSLWRAGLPI
;
A
#
# COMPACT_ATOMS: atom_id res chain seq x y z
N MET A 1 -86.25 36.11 50.51
CA MET A 1 -86.34 34.66 50.80
C MET A 1 -85.80 33.89 49.60
N ARG A 2 -84.85 32.96 49.80
CA ARG A 2 -84.12 32.08 48.87
C ARG A 2 -82.94 32.73 48.10
N ALA A 3 -81.78 32.60 48.67
CA ALA A 3 -80.52 32.50 48.01
C ALA A 3 -79.80 31.29 48.63
N PHE A 4 -79.80 30.19 47.99
CA PHE A 4 -78.89 29.03 48.23
C PHE A 4 -79.00 28.10 47.01
N GLY A 5 -77.91 28.01 46.26
CA GLY A 5 -77.92 26.98 45.22
C GLY A 5 -76.84 27.02 44.17
N ASP A 6 -75.78 27.85 44.25
CA ASP A 6 -74.74 27.95 43.15
C ASP A 6 -73.29 27.61 43.55
N SER A 7 -73.08 27.07 44.77
CA SER A 7 -71.70 26.78 45.23
C SER A 7 -71.19 25.36 44.92
N GLU A 8 -72.00 24.40 44.62
CA GLU A 8 -71.55 23.04 44.38
C GLU A 8 -71.18 22.67 42.94
N ALA A 9 -71.70 23.42 41.97
CA ALA A 9 -71.42 23.16 40.56
C ALA A 9 -69.97 23.59 40.14
N ILE A 10 -69.39 24.60 40.80
CA ILE A 10 -68.08 25.10 40.47
C ILE A 10 -66.95 24.21 41.01
N GLY A 11 -67.15 23.57 42.16
CA GLY A 11 -66.13 22.66 42.76
C GLY A 11 -65.94 21.33 41.99
N GLY A 12 -66.97 20.80 41.35
CA GLY A 12 -66.91 19.59 40.55
C GLY A 12 -66.10 19.74 39.24
N SER A 13 -66.24 20.94 38.62
CA SER A 13 -65.55 21.25 37.36
C SER A 13 -64.03 21.40 37.55
N ALA A 14 -63.61 22.08 38.63
CA ALA A 14 -62.20 22.27 38.93
C ALA A 14 -61.47 20.97 39.30
N ALA A 15 -62.14 20.08 40.03
CA ALA A 15 -61.59 18.75 40.36
C ALA A 15 -61.52 17.82 39.15
N ALA A 16 -62.42 17.93 38.19
CA ALA A 16 -62.37 17.19 36.92
C ALA A 16 -61.23 17.66 35.99
N LEU A 17 -61.06 18.97 35.89
CA LEU A 17 -59.96 19.57 35.14
C LEU A 17 -58.59 19.23 35.73
N ASN A 18 -58.46 19.19 37.05
CA ASN A 18 -57.21 18.81 37.73
C ASN A 18 -56.88 17.30 37.55
N ARG A 19 -57.88 16.43 37.53
CA ARG A 19 -57.71 15.00 37.23
C ARG A 19 -57.31 14.79 35.77
N LEU A 20 -57.89 15.51 34.82
CA LEU A 20 -57.55 15.47 33.42
C LEU A 20 -56.10 15.96 33.16
N SER A 21 -55.71 17.07 33.75
CA SER A 21 -54.37 17.60 33.64
C SER A 21 -53.31 16.64 34.22
N HIS A 22 -53.62 16.01 35.36
CA HIS A 22 -52.74 15.03 36.00
C HIS A 22 -52.58 13.77 35.14
N THR A 23 -53.68 13.28 34.52
CA THR A 23 -53.66 12.11 33.62
C THR A 23 -52.93 12.41 32.33
N LEU A 24 -53.10 13.61 31.76
CA LEU A 24 -52.35 14.04 30.56
C LEU A 24 -50.87 14.19 30.86
N ASN A 25 -50.51 14.75 31.99
CA ASN A 25 -49.13 14.89 32.40
C ASN A 25 -48.44 13.53 32.62
N GLN A 26 -49.11 12.58 33.26
CA GLN A 26 -48.61 11.21 33.42
C GLN A 26 -48.42 10.50 32.07
N ARG A 27 -49.34 10.67 31.12
CA ARG A 27 -49.22 10.12 29.77
C ARG A 27 -48.07 10.73 28.99
N MET A 28 -47.86 12.06 29.11
CA MET A 28 -46.75 12.74 28.47
C MET A 28 -45.40 12.28 29.04
N VAL A 29 -45.25 12.17 30.36
CA VAL A 29 -44.04 11.70 31.03
C VAL A 29 -43.74 10.23 30.65
N SER A 30 -44.76 9.38 30.60
CA SER A 30 -44.55 7.98 30.18
C SER A 30 -44.19 7.83 28.70
N ALA A 31 -44.76 8.66 27.82
CA ALA A 31 -44.41 8.71 26.41
C ALA A 31 -42.94 9.19 26.21
N GLU A 32 -42.56 10.25 26.91
CA GLU A 32 -41.17 10.78 26.84
C GLU A 32 -40.14 9.77 27.35
N HIS A 33 -40.48 9.03 28.43
CA HIS A 33 -39.65 7.95 28.94
C HIS A 33 -39.51 6.80 27.93
N SER A 34 -40.59 6.43 27.27
CA SER A 34 -40.60 5.39 26.22
C SER A 34 -39.76 5.81 24.99
N TYR A 35 -39.86 7.07 24.56
CA TYR A 35 -39.03 7.60 23.47
C TYR A 35 -37.54 7.60 23.82
N ARG A 36 -37.17 7.97 25.04
CA ARG A 36 -35.77 7.94 25.51
C ARG A 36 -35.20 6.51 25.50
N LEU A 37 -35.98 5.54 26.02
CA LEU A 37 -35.55 4.13 26.02
C LEU A 37 -35.38 3.56 24.60
N LEU A 38 -36.30 3.87 23.69
CA LEU A 38 -36.23 3.45 22.30
C LEU A 38 -35.04 4.08 21.57
N SER A 39 -34.76 5.36 21.84
CA SER A 39 -33.60 6.05 21.25
C SER A 39 -32.28 5.47 21.73
N ILE A 40 -32.14 5.17 23.02
CA ILE A 40 -30.94 4.53 23.58
C ILE A 40 -30.74 3.12 23.00
N ALA A 41 -31.81 2.33 22.92
CA ALA A 41 -31.76 0.98 22.35
C ALA A 41 -31.39 0.98 20.85
N ARG A 42 -31.86 1.99 20.12
CA ARG A 42 -31.52 2.15 18.69
C ARG A 42 -30.05 2.54 18.50
N HIS A 43 -29.53 3.48 19.30
CA HIS A 43 -28.12 3.88 19.25
C HIS A 43 -27.17 2.74 19.61
N SER A 44 -27.50 1.94 20.65
CA SER A 44 -26.68 0.80 21.05
C SER A 44 -26.63 -0.32 20.00
N ARG A 45 -27.72 -0.56 19.27
CA ARG A 45 -27.76 -1.54 18.17
C ARG A 45 -26.96 -1.07 16.95
N VAL A 46 -27.09 0.20 16.59
CA VAL A 46 -26.36 0.80 15.46
C VAL A 46 -24.85 0.82 15.74
N SER A 47 -24.45 1.24 16.95
CA SER A 47 -23.01 1.24 17.33
C SER A 47 -22.45 -0.19 17.39
N GLY A 48 -23.22 -1.17 17.85
CA GLY A 48 -22.83 -2.58 17.83
C GLY A 48 -22.65 -3.16 16.42
N LEU A 49 -23.54 -2.79 15.47
CA LEU A 49 -23.42 -3.18 14.05
C LEU A 49 -22.22 -2.52 13.36
N LEU A 50 -21.99 -1.22 13.59
CA LEU A 50 -20.84 -0.52 13.08
C LEU A 50 -19.52 -1.09 13.63
N GLY A 51 -19.47 -1.41 14.91
CA GLY A 51 -18.31 -2.06 15.53
C GLY A 51 -18.02 -3.44 14.93
N ARG A 52 -19.05 -4.27 14.73
CA ARG A 52 -18.88 -5.60 14.07
C ARG A 52 -18.45 -5.47 12.62
N GLY A 53 -19.01 -4.51 11.88
CA GLY A 53 -18.59 -4.19 10.51
C GLY A 53 -17.14 -3.75 10.42
N ALA A 54 -16.68 -2.89 11.33
CA ALA A 54 -15.28 -2.44 11.40
C ALA A 54 -14.33 -3.62 11.70
N VAL A 55 -14.67 -4.48 12.67
CA VAL A 55 -13.87 -5.67 12.98
C VAL A 55 -13.80 -6.60 11.77
N ALA A 56 -14.93 -6.88 11.10
CA ALA A 56 -14.94 -7.72 9.90
C ALA A 56 -14.06 -7.12 8.78
N ALA A 57 -14.12 -5.82 8.55
CA ALA A 57 -13.29 -5.14 7.56
C ALA A 57 -11.78 -5.24 7.89
N ILE A 58 -11.41 -5.08 9.17
CA ILE A 58 -10.02 -5.26 9.64
C ILE A 58 -9.56 -6.71 9.42
N CYS A 59 -10.40 -7.70 9.74
CA CYS A 59 -10.07 -9.11 9.53
C CYS A 59 -9.87 -9.42 8.04
N VAL A 60 -10.76 -8.95 7.17
CA VAL A 60 -10.66 -9.14 5.71
C VAL A 60 -9.38 -8.48 5.17
N PHE A 61 -9.09 -7.26 5.62
CA PHE A 61 -7.86 -6.57 5.23
C PHE A 61 -6.60 -7.30 5.73
N GLY A 62 -6.62 -7.82 6.96
CA GLY A 62 -5.54 -8.64 7.52
C GLY A 62 -5.29 -9.91 6.71
N VAL A 63 -6.34 -10.65 6.35
CA VAL A 63 -6.25 -11.84 5.49
C VAL A 63 -5.67 -11.47 4.13
N TRP A 64 -6.14 -10.38 3.52
CA TRP A 64 -5.62 -9.90 2.24
C TRP A 64 -4.13 -9.57 2.30
N LEU A 65 -3.65 -8.88 3.36
CA LEU A 65 -2.22 -8.61 3.56
C LEU A 65 -1.39 -9.90 3.69
N VAL A 66 -1.90 -10.90 4.40
CA VAL A 66 -1.22 -12.21 4.52
C VAL A 66 -1.13 -12.92 3.17
N MET A 67 -2.21 -12.91 2.39
CA MET A 67 -2.20 -13.48 1.03
C MET A 67 -1.20 -12.76 0.13
N LEU A 68 -1.19 -11.42 0.17
CA LEU A 68 -0.26 -10.60 -0.59
C LEU A 68 1.20 -10.85 -0.17
N ALA A 69 1.48 -10.96 1.13
CA ALA A 69 2.82 -11.29 1.63
C ALA A 69 3.29 -12.67 1.15
N ARG A 70 2.38 -13.64 1.01
CA ARG A 70 2.68 -14.95 0.41
C ARG A 70 3.00 -14.85 -1.07
N GLU A 71 2.22 -14.09 -1.85
CA GLU A 71 2.52 -13.84 -3.27
C GLU A 71 3.89 -13.18 -3.45
N ILE A 72 4.24 -12.22 -2.58
CA ILE A 72 5.54 -11.56 -2.57
C ILE A 72 6.65 -12.57 -2.25
N HIS A 73 6.43 -13.45 -1.27
CA HIS A 73 7.35 -14.51 -0.93
C HIS A 73 7.55 -15.48 -2.11
N ASP A 74 6.48 -15.94 -2.74
CA ASP A 74 6.55 -16.89 -3.86
C ASP A 74 7.28 -16.27 -5.07
N GLN A 75 7.02 -14.98 -5.35
CA GLN A 75 7.76 -14.24 -6.38
C GLN A 75 9.23 -14.04 -6.00
N SER A 76 9.55 -13.89 -4.72
CA SER A 76 10.92 -13.62 -4.23
C SER A 76 11.90 -14.77 -4.48
N THR A 77 11.39 -16.00 -4.62
CA THR A 77 12.16 -17.22 -4.86
C THR A 77 12.13 -17.69 -6.31
N ARG A 78 11.32 -17.02 -7.16
CA ARG A 78 11.14 -17.41 -8.56
C ARG A 78 12.05 -16.57 -9.45
N ASP A 79 12.99 -17.21 -10.13
CA ASP A 79 13.76 -16.61 -11.23
C ASP A 79 13.00 -16.81 -12.55
N GLU A 80 12.56 -15.72 -13.15
CA GLU A 80 11.82 -15.71 -14.42
C GLU A 80 12.71 -15.25 -15.60
N ALA A 81 14.03 -15.12 -15.39
CA ALA A 81 14.96 -14.61 -16.39
C ALA A 81 14.88 -15.37 -17.71
N ARG A 82 14.67 -14.63 -18.78
CA ARG A 82 14.61 -15.10 -20.18
C ARG A 82 14.98 -13.97 -21.11
N ALA A 83 15.13 -14.24 -22.41
CA ALA A 83 15.38 -13.18 -23.38
C ALA A 83 14.35 -12.06 -23.27
N ALA A 84 14.82 -10.82 -23.17
CA ALA A 84 14.06 -9.58 -23.05
C ALA A 84 14.82 -8.43 -23.72
N ASP A 85 14.14 -7.29 -23.90
CA ASP A 85 14.77 -6.13 -24.57
C ASP A 85 15.81 -5.45 -23.68
N VAL A 86 15.59 -5.48 -22.33
CA VAL A 86 16.44 -4.77 -21.37
C VAL A 86 16.48 -5.43 -20.01
N ILE A 87 17.61 -5.32 -19.31
CA ILE A 87 17.77 -5.65 -17.89
C ILE A 87 17.66 -4.35 -17.07
N ILE A 88 16.80 -4.32 -16.06
CA ILE A 88 16.66 -3.17 -15.17
C ILE A 88 17.26 -3.52 -13.82
N VAL A 89 18.28 -2.77 -13.38
CA VAL A 89 18.87 -2.92 -12.05
C VAL A 89 18.28 -1.88 -11.12
N MET A 90 17.49 -2.34 -10.15
CA MET A 90 16.94 -1.45 -9.14
C MET A 90 18.00 -0.93 -8.20
N GLY A 91 17.98 0.38 -7.96
CA GLY A 91 18.88 1.05 -7.03
C GLY A 91 18.84 0.48 -5.61
N ALA A 92 19.95 0.64 -4.93
CA ALA A 92 20.11 0.43 -3.50
C ALA A 92 21.09 1.51 -2.99
N ALA A 93 21.56 1.45 -1.77
CA ALA A 93 22.47 2.49 -1.32
C ALA A 93 23.82 2.49 -2.12
N GLU A 94 24.40 3.66 -2.27
CA GLU A 94 25.79 3.87 -2.67
C GLU A 94 26.57 4.52 -1.52
N TYR A 95 27.91 4.44 -1.54
CA TYR A 95 28.79 5.01 -0.53
C TYR A 95 29.97 5.69 -1.18
N ARG A 96 29.92 7.02 -1.31
CA ARG A 96 31.00 7.85 -1.86
C ARG A 96 31.48 7.36 -3.24
N GLY A 97 30.52 7.13 -4.14
CA GLY A 97 30.81 6.68 -5.51
C GLY A 97 31.09 5.18 -5.65
N LYS A 98 30.86 4.37 -4.60
CA LYS A 98 30.99 2.91 -4.65
C LYS A 98 29.64 2.26 -4.37
N PRO A 99 29.27 1.19 -5.08
CA PRO A 99 28.03 0.51 -4.78
C PRO A 99 28.08 -0.14 -3.39
N SER A 100 26.99 -0.03 -2.62
CA SER A 100 26.81 -0.81 -1.39
C SER A 100 26.91 -2.32 -1.70
N PRO A 101 27.14 -3.17 -0.70
CA PRO A 101 27.13 -4.63 -0.93
C PRO A 101 25.85 -5.15 -1.59
N VAL A 102 24.71 -4.50 -1.29
CA VAL A 102 23.40 -4.83 -1.89
C VAL A 102 23.35 -4.44 -3.35
N LEU A 103 23.69 -3.18 -3.67
CA LEU A 103 23.73 -2.68 -5.05
C LEU A 103 24.74 -3.49 -5.89
N LYS A 104 25.94 -3.73 -5.35
CA LYS A 104 26.96 -4.55 -6.01
C LYS A 104 26.43 -5.93 -6.38
N ALA A 105 25.74 -6.61 -5.47
CA ALA A 105 25.22 -7.94 -5.74
C ALA A 105 24.10 -7.96 -6.81
N ARG A 106 23.29 -6.88 -6.91
CA ARG A 106 22.33 -6.70 -8.01
C ARG A 106 23.05 -6.47 -9.34
N LEU A 107 24.09 -5.62 -9.35
CA LEU A 107 24.89 -5.34 -10.54
C LEU A 107 25.63 -6.58 -11.04
N ASP A 108 26.24 -7.37 -10.14
CA ASP A 108 26.90 -8.62 -10.49
C ASP A 108 25.91 -9.64 -11.08
N HIS A 109 24.70 -9.73 -10.53
CA HIS A 109 23.64 -10.57 -11.08
C HIS A 109 23.20 -10.12 -12.47
N ALA A 110 22.97 -8.83 -12.66
CA ALA A 110 22.61 -8.25 -13.95
C ALA A 110 23.72 -8.42 -15.00
N LEU A 111 24.98 -8.29 -14.61
CA LEU A 111 26.13 -8.57 -15.46
C LEU A 111 26.09 -10.01 -15.97
N GLY A 112 25.87 -11.00 -15.08
CA GLY A 112 25.77 -12.40 -15.48
C GLY A 112 24.58 -12.70 -16.42
N LEU A 113 23.46 -11.95 -16.30
CA LEU A 113 22.34 -12.06 -17.26
C LEU A 113 22.73 -11.45 -18.63
N TYR A 114 23.40 -10.30 -18.61
CA TYR A 114 23.90 -9.63 -19.82
C TYR A 114 24.93 -10.49 -20.57
N GLU A 115 25.93 -11.04 -19.87
CA GLU A 115 26.94 -11.93 -20.43
C GLU A 115 26.35 -13.22 -21.04
N ARG A 116 25.20 -13.66 -20.54
CA ARG A 116 24.41 -14.76 -21.13
C ARG A 116 23.61 -14.34 -22.37
N GLY A 117 23.66 -13.08 -22.77
CA GLY A 117 22.94 -12.56 -23.94
C GLY A 117 21.42 -12.48 -23.75
N LEU A 118 20.92 -12.33 -22.51
CA LEU A 118 19.49 -12.26 -22.26
C LEU A 118 18.89 -10.87 -22.58
N ALA A 119 19.72 -9.83 -22.71
CA ALA A 119 19.32 -8.52 -23.21
C ALA A 119 20.53 -7.78 -23.75
N GLU A 120 20.29 -6.84 -24.67
CA GLU A 120 21.36 -6.00 -25.28
C GLU A 120 21.65 -4.75 -24.46
N HIS A 121 20.70 -4.35 -23.60
CA HIS A 121 20.80 -3.15 -22.79
C HIS A 121 20.60 -3.40 -21.30
N ILE A 122 21.23 -2.55 -20.48
CA ILE A 122 21.02 -2.52 -19.03
C ILE A 122 20.58 -1.09 -18.64
N ILE A 123 19.47 -0.95 -17.90
CA ILE A 123 19.10 0.30 -17.24
C ILE A 123 19.57 0.23 -15.79
N THR A 124 20.44 1.15 -15.38
CA THR A 124 20.77 1.34 -13.96
C THR A 124 19.89 2.43 -13.38
N THR A 125 19.28 2.18 -12.21
CA THR A 125 18.30 3.10 -11.61
C THR A 125 18.70 3.56 -10.22
N GLY A 126 18.19 4.74 -9.83
CA GLY A 126 18.28 5.27 -8.48
C GLY A 126 18.94 6.64 -8.40
N GLY A 127 18.27 7.53 -7.64
CA GLY A 127 18.69 8.90 -7.42
C GLY A 127 19.81 9.05 -6.38
N ALA A 128 20.02 10.28 -5.93
CA ALA A 128 21.16 10.69 -5.11
C ALA A 128 21.16 10.13 -3.66
N GLY A 129 20.05 9.59 -3.18
CA GLY A 129 20.00 8.95 -1.84
C GLY A 129 20.48 9.82 -0.67
N GLY A 130 20.74 11.11 -0.91
CA GLY A 130 21.31 12.05 0.06
C GLY A 130 22.79 12.40 -0.21
N ASP A 131 23.47 11.76 -1.15
CA ASP A 131 24.80 12.17 -1.61
C ASP A 131 24.68 13.33 -2.61
N PRO A 132 25.42 14.43 -2.46
CA PRO A 132 25.30 15.58 -3.36
C PRO A 132 25.98 15.37 -4.72
N VAL A 133 26.79 14.32 -4.89
CA VAL A 133 27.64 14.11 -6.07
C VAL A 133 27.28 12.83 -6.82
N PHE A 134 26.93 11.77 -6.09
CA PHE A 134 26.71 10.45 -6.66
C PHE A 134 25.25 10.03 -6.57
N THR A 135 24.77 9.41 -7.64
CA THR A 135 23.48 8.71 -7.66
C THR A 135 23.71 7.20 -7.70
N GLU A 136 22.77 6.42 -7.19
CA GLU A 136 22.85 4.96 -7.25
C GLU A 136 22.94 4.48 -8.70
N GLY A 137 22.17 5.11 -9.60
CA GLY A 137 22.19 4.84 -11.04
C GLY A 137 23.57 5.10 -11.67
N THR A 138 24.17 6.26 -11.41
CA THR A 138 25.50 6.62 -11.93
C THR A 138 26.58 5.69 -11.41
N VAL A 139 26.56 5.36 -10.11
CA VAL A 139 27.50 4.42 -9.50
C VAL A 139 27.34 3.02 -10.11
N GLY A 140 26.10 2.59 -10.35
CA GLY A 140 25.81 1.33 -11.02
C GLY A 140 26.35 1.27 -12.44
N ARG A 141 26.12 2.33 -13.23
CA ARG A 141 26.67 2.48 -14.59
C ARG A 141 28.18 2.38 -14.60
N ASN A 142 28.85 3.16 -13.76
CA ASN A 142 30.32 3.19 -13.68
C ASN A 142 30.90 1.83 -13.27
N TYR A 143 30.20 1.13 -12.35
CA TYR A 143 30.59 -0.22 -11.95
C TYR A 143 30.54 -1.20 -13.13
N LEU A 144 29.46 -1.20 -13.92
CA LEU A 144 29.29 -2.09 -15.07
C LEU A 144 30.28 -1.77 -16.18
N ILE A 145 30.56 -0.48 -16.47
CA ILE A 145 31.63 -0.07 -17.41
C ILE A 145 32.98 -0.61 -16.95
N GLY A 146 33.30 -0.48 -15.65
CA GLY A 146 34.51 -1.05 -15.07
C GLY A 146 34.60 -2.59 -15.13
N LYS A 147 33.48 -3.27 -15.42
CA LYS A 147 33.40 -4.71 -15.68
C LYS A 147 33.41 -5.09 -17.16
N GLY A 148 33.56 -4.10 -18.05
CA GLY A 148 33.65 -4.34 -19.48
C GLY A 148 32.33 -4.26 -20.25
N VAL A 149 31.23 -3.85 -19.64
CA VAL A 149 30.00 -3.57 -20.37
C VAL A 149 30.17 -2.28 -21.17
N PRO A 150 29.91 -2.27 -22.49
CA PRO A 150 30.00 -1.08 -23.32
C PRO A 150 29.11 0.05 -22.79
N SER A 151 29.59 1.28 -22.78
CA SER A 151 28.83 2.42 -22.24
C SER A 151 27.52 2.68 -22.99
N GLU A 152 27.48 2.37 -24.27
CA GLU A 152 26.34 2.48 -25.16
C GLU A 152 25.23 1.43 -24.86
N SER A 153 25.60 0.32 -24.22
CA SER A 153 24.66 -0.70 -23.75
C SER A 153 24.02 -0.33 -22.39
N ILE A 154 24.48 0.74 -21.74
CA ILE A 154 23.98 1.12 -20.41
C ILE A 154 23.19 2.42 -20.49
N ILE A 155 21.94 2.34 -20.10
CA ILE A 155 21.01 3.47 -20.01
C ILE A 155 20.92 3.90 -18.55
N LEU A 156 21.06 5.19 -18.28
CA LEU A 156 21.05 5.74 -16.94
C LEU A 156 19.66 6.31 -16.60
N GLU A 157 19.12 5.93 -15.44
CA GLU A 157 18.02 6.58 -14.75
C GLU A 157 18.51 7.00 -13.35
N ASP A 158 18.71 8.27 -13.10
CA ASP A 158 19.30 8.80 -11.87
C ASP A 158 18.48 9.91 -11.19
N GLU A 159 17.23 10.09 -11.64
CA GLU A 159 16.30 11.08 -11.06
C GLU A 159 15.32 10.46 -10.04
N GLY A 160 15.15 9.15 -10.06
CA GLY A 160 14.16 8.44 -9.25
C GLY A 160 14.52 8.40 -7.76
N ALA A 161 13.96 9.31 -6.96
CA ALA A 161 14.14 9.33 -5.51
C ALA A 161 13.38 8.20 -4.78
N THR A 162 12.42 7.54 -5.42
CA THR A 162 11.65 6.41 -4.89
C THR A 162 11.45 5.35 -5.96
N THR A 163 11.11 4.13 -5.53
CA THR A 163 10.77 3.02 -6.46
C THR A 163 9.67 3.40 -7.44
N VAL A 164 8.68 4.20 -7.00
CA VAL A 164 7.58 4.66 -7.87
C VAL A 164 8.11 5.58 -8.96
N HIS A 165 8.97 6.54 -8.60
CA HIS A 165 9.55 7.48 -9.55
C HIS A 165 10.45 6.75 -10.56
N SER A 166 11.35 5.86 -10.10
CA SER A 166 12.18 5.06 -11.00
C SER A 166 11.32 4.17 -11.93
N ALA A 167 10.24 3.56 -11.43
CA ALA A 167 9.36 2.76 -12.29
C ALA A 167 8.64 3.61 -13.36
N VAL A 168 8.29 4.87 -13.06
CA VAL A 168 7.74 5.81 -14.04
C VAL A 168 8.78 6.17 -15.09
N ALA A 169 9.99 6.58 -14.65
CA ALA A 169 11.07 7.01 -15.54
C ALA A 169 11.53 5.86 -16.45
N VAL A 170 11.73 4.66 -15.90
CA VAL A 170 12.08 3.45 -16.66
C VAL A 170 11.03 3.10 -17.71
N ALA A 171 9.74 3.11 -17.35
CA ALA A 171 8.67 2.84 -18.32
C ALA A 171 8.65 3.86 -19.46
N GLU A 172 8.93 5.13 -19.17
CA GLU A 172 9.03 6.18 -20.18
C GLU A 172 10.28 6.02 -21.07
N ILE A 173 11.43 5.66 -20.49
CA ILE A 173 12.64 5.31 -21.25
C ILE A 173 12.36 4.16 -22.20
N MET A 174 11.77 3.07 -21.71
CA MET A 174 11.42 1.90 -22.52
C MET A 174 10.45 2.26 -23.65
N ARG A 175 9.44 3.07 -23.35
CA ARG A 175 8.46 3.54 -24.36
C ARG A 175 9.14 4.35 -25.48
N ARG A 176 10.08 5.25 -25.12
CA ARG A 176 10.82 6.08 -26.10
C ARG A 176 11.75 5.26 -26.99
N MET A 177 12.30 4.19 -26.44
CA MET A 177 13.19 3.27 -27.15
C MET A 177 12.47 2.09 -27.82
N ASP A 178 11.13 2.06 -27.77
CA ASP A 178 10.27 0.96 -28.27
C ASP A 178 10.57 -0.41 -27.63
N LEU A 179 11.07 -0.43 -26.39
CA LEU A 179 11.32 -1.65 -25.62
C LEU A 179 10.02 -2.10 -24.94
N LYS A 180 9.67 -3.39 -25.00
CA LYS A 180 8.41 -3.94 -24.52
C LYS A 180 8.56 -4.87 -23.32
N THR A 181 9.71 -5.53 -23.24
CA THR A 181 9.99 -6.58 -22.27
C THR A 181 11.22 -6.24 -21.44
N CYS A 182 11.20 -6.56 -20.15
CA CYS A 182 12.35 -6.35 -19.29
C CYS A 182 12.55 -7.45 -18.25
N ILE A 183 13.81 -7.62 -17.84
CA ILE A 183 14.18 -8.40 -16.66
C ILE A 183 14.48 -7.43 -15.53
N VAL A 184 13.72 -7.50 -14.43
CA VAL A 184 13.97 -6.69 -13.23
C VAL A 184 14.86 -7.44 -12.27
N VAL A 185 16.01 -6.85 -11.96
CA VAL A 185 16.98 -7.35 -10.97
C VAL A 185 16.88 -6.55 -9.69
N SER A 186 16.60 -7.23 -8.59
CA SER A 186 16.49 -6.64 -7.25
C SER A 186 16.62 -7.72 -6.16
N ASP A 187 16.43 -7.33 -4.89
CA ASP A 187 16.22 -8.29 -3.80
C ASP A 187 14.86 -8.98 -3.95
N GLY A 188 14.77 -10.26 -3.63
CA GLY A 188 13.56 -11.06 -3.85
C GLY A 188 12.29 -10.40 -3.31
N TYR A 189 12.31 -9.92 -2.05
CA TYR A 189 11.16 -9.24 -1.44
C TYR A 189 10.72 -7.97 -2.18
N HIS A 190 11.57 -7.36 -3.01
CA HIS A 190 11.30 -6.12 -3.73
C HIS A 190 10.77 -6.36 -5.15
N ILE A 191 11.04 -7.52 -5.75
CA ILE A 191 10.68 -7.87 -7.14
C ILE A 191 9.18 -7.67 -7.40
N TYR A 192 8.32 -8.26 -6.57
CA TYR A 192 6.87 -8.22 -6.77
C TYR A 192 6.33 -6.80 -6.96
N ARG A 193 6.69 -5.88 -6.05
CA ARG A 193 6.22 -4.49 -6.08
C ARG A 193 6.71 -3.75 -7.33
N THR A 194 7.99 -3.88 -7.66
CA THR A 194 8.57 -3.25 -8.86
C THR A 194 7.95 -3.80 -10.13
N LYS A 195 7.80 -5.13 -10.23
CA LYS A 195 7.13 -5.79 -11.35
C LYS A 195 5.71 -5.25 -11.55
N LYS A 196 4.90 -5.19 -10.49
CA LYS A 196 3.52 -4.67 -10.58
C LYS A 196 3.45 -3.19 -10.97
N MET A 197 4.42 -2.38 -10.55
CA MET A 197 4.50 -0.96 -10.92
C MET A 197 4.82 -0.77 -12.42
N LEU A 198 5.68 -1.58 -12.99
CA LEU A 198 6.03 -1.55 -14.42
C LEU A 198 4.92 -2.18 -15.28
N GLU A 199 4.35 -3.32 -14.86
CA GLU A 199 3.21 -3.96 -15.53
C GLU A 199 2.00 -3.01 -15.64
N ALA A 200 1.72 -2.23 -14.60
CA ALA A 200 0.66 -1.21 -14.61
C ALA A 200 0.92 -0.09 -15.65
N ARG A 201 2.13 0.00 -16.22
CA ARG A 201 2.52 0.93 -17.28
C ARG A 201 2.68 0.28 -18.65
N GLY A 202 2.21 -0.96 -18.78
CA GLY A 202 2.19 -1.69 -20.06
C GLY A 202 3.50 -2.40 -20.40
N VAL A 203 4.45 -2.51 -19.47
CA VAL A 203 5.71 -3.25 -19.67
C VAL A 203 5.51 -4.72 -19.32
N GLN A 204 6.01 -5.63 -20.13
CA GLN A 204 6.06 -7.05 -19.77
C GLN A 204 7.33 -7.33 -18.95
N VAL A 205 7.15 -7.80 -17.71
CA VAL A 205 8.23 -7.87 -16.72
C VAL A 205 8.52 -9.29 -16.28
N PHE A 206 9.80 -9.66 -16.31
CA PHE A 206 10.32 -10.91 -15.76
C PHE A 206 11.16 -10.59 -14.51
N GLY A 207 10.77 -11.13 -13.36
CA GLY A 207 11.51 -10.95 -12.12
C GLY A 207 12.71 -11.87 -12.03
N SER A 208 13.89 -11.32 -11.75
CA SER A 208 15.11 -12.11 -11.49
C SER A 208 15.75 -11.63 -10.19
N PRO A 209 15.42 -12.27 -9.05
CA PRO A 209 15.99 -11.92 -7.76
C PRO A 209 17.48 -12.25 -7.74
N ARG A 210 18.32 -11.33 -7.24
CA ARG A 210 19.70 -11.68 -6.95
C ARG A 210 19.74 -12.85 -5.95
N ALA A 211 20.70 -13.75 -6.09
CA ALA A 211 20.87 -14.85 -5.16
C ALA A 211 21.08 -14.32 -3.72
N ILE A 212 20.10 -14.54 -2.85
CA ILE A 212 20.22 -14.33 -1.41
C ILE A 212 20.31 -15.71 -0.78
N LYS A 213 21.21 -15.91 0.17
CA LYS A 213 21.12 -17.09 1.04
C LYS A 213 19.76 -17.03 1.73
N PRO A 214 18.94 -18.08 1.64
CA PRO A 214 17.65 -18.09 2.29
C PRO A 214 17.84 -17.99 3.80
N GLU A 215 17.70 -16.80 4.35
CA GLU A 215 17.54 -16.60 5.77
C GLU A 215 16.05 -16.84 6.06
N THR A 216 15.68 -18.09 6.30
CA THR A 216 14.32 -18.48 6.67
C THR A 216 14.07 -18.09 8.12
N GLY A 217 13.66 -16.86 8.35
CA GLY A 217 13.37 -16.37 9.68
C GLY A 217 12.22 -15.35 9.70
N TRP A 218 11.75 -15.08 10.90
CA TRP A 218 10.75 -14.05 11.18
C TRP A 218 11.08 -12.67 10.57
N LYS A 219 12.38 -12.31 10.43
CA LYS A 219 12.83 -11.06 9.79
C LYS A 219 12.42 -10.97 8.31
N ASP A 220 12.41 -12.08 7.59
CA ASP A 220 12.01 -12.09 6.17
C ASP A 220 10.52 -11.86 6.02
N TRP A 221 9.70 -12.46 6.89
CA TRP A 221 8.26 -12.21 6.91
C TRP A 221 7.89 -10.75 7.21
N TRP A 222 8.68 -10.08 8.04
CA TRP A 222 8.54 -8.65 8.26
C TRP A 222 8.82 -7.84 6.98
N LEU A 223 9.86 -8.21 6.19
CA LEU A 223 10.16 -7.57 4.91
C LEU A 223 9.01 -7.76 3.91
N TYR A 224 8.47 -8.97 3.79
CA TYR A 224 7.32 -9.26 2.92
C TYR A 224 6.07 -8.47 3.36
N GLY A 225 5.79 -8.42 4.65
CA GLY A 225 4.70 -7.63 5.20
C GLY A 225 4.84 -6.13 4.89
N ARG A 226 6.05 -5.58 5.06
CA ARG A 226 6.34 -4.18 4.71
C ARG A 226 6.14 -3.91 3.22
N GLN A 227 6.53 -4.82 2.35
CA GLN A 227 6.30 -4.69 0.91
C GLN A 227 4.81 -4.81 0.56
N ALA A 228 4.07 -5.68 1.23
CA ALA A 228 2.62 -5.79 1.07
C ALA A 228 1.91 -4.49 1.43
N VAL A 229 2.27 -3.87 2.55
CA VAL A 229 1.73 -2.55 2.93
C VAL A 229 2.10 -1.48 1.89
N GLY A 230 3.38 -1.38 1.51
CA GLY A 230 3.82 -0.41 0.50
C GLY A 230 3.11 -0.60 -0.85
N TYR A 231 2.94 -1.83 -1.31
CA TYR A 231 2.17 -2.12 -2.52
C TYR A 231 0.71 -1.70 -2.38
N SER A 232 0.10 -1.94 -1.22
CA SER A 232 -1.30 -1.58 -0.94
C SER A 232 -1.51 -0.07 -0.98
N LEU A 233 -0.61 0.69 -0.35
CA LEU A 233 -0.65 2.15 -0.37
C LEU A 233 -0.51 2.70 -1.80
N TRP A 234 0.43 2.17 -2.57
CA TRP A 234 0.58 2.53 -3.98
C TRP A 234 -0.68 2.24 -4.80
N ARG A 235 -1.29 1.05 -4.62
CA ARG A 235 -2.57 0.69 -5.29
C ARG A 235 -3.71 1.63 -4.93
N ALA A 236 -3.71 2.16 -3.70
CA ALA A 236 -4.67 3.15 -3.24
C ALA A 236 -4.37 4.58 -3.71
N GLY A 237 -3.30 4.79 -4.51
CA GLY A 237 -2.89 6.11 -5.00
C GLY A 237 -2.25 7.01 -3.93
N LEU A 238 -1.82 6.43 -2.80
CA LEU A 238 -1.16 7.18 -1.74
C LEU A 238 0.34 7.36 -2.06
N PRO A 239 0.93 8.52 -1.72
CA PRO A 239 2.36 8.76 -1.90
C PRO A 239 3.17 7.86 -0.96
N ILE A 240 4.17 7.16 -1.50
CA ILE A 240 5.10 6.27 -0.76
C ILE A 240 6.53 6.48 -1.25
#